data_d0667ddd010550eb34bfcdb8f5ff2336
#
_entry.id   d0667ddd010550eb34bfcdb8f5ff2336
#
_cell.length_a   1.000
_cell.length_b   1.000
_cell.length_c   1.000
_cell.angle_alpha   90.00
_cell.angle_beta   90.00
_cell.angle_gamma   90.00
#
_symmetry.space_group_name_H-M   'P 1'
#
loop_
_entity.id
_entity.type
_entity.pdbx_description
1 polymer ?
#
loop_
_entity_poly.entity_id
_entity_poly.type
_entity_poly.pdbx_seq_one_letter_code
_entity_poly.pdbx_strand_id
1 'polypeptide(L)'
;MKIIWQEIARRSMPILVACGVTAMGAQALAADGVVSFTDQSDREITLDKPAERVATIPIPAASMFVSLDGGTDRLAAMHKLSKSALLEGVLGDFFPQSKDVPSDIVGEGFMPNIESLLSVNPDLVFQWAHRGDDIIAPISNAGLKVATFRYGTEDLARGWIRIMGSVIGNPEKAERLIAWRDDVMAKIKAKTDTIADADKPRTLYFLRFNSELKVSGKGAYNSFYIDLAGGQNPAIDGPTWTVVGPEQILEWNPEVILLNGFETDLDPQDVYDNPLLVDVAAVKNKRVYRVPLGGYRWDPPNQESPLMWMWLSQILHPDLFDWDLRAEIKSAYAWIYGQVPSDQQIDGILRVSQNGDAANYTPFVN
;
A
#
# COMPACT_ATOMS: atom_id res chain seq x y z
N MET A 1 57.34 -36.13 54.38
CA MET A 1 56.88 -37.56 54.46
C MET A 1 55.79 -37.69 53.38
N LYS A 2 56.06 -38.52 52.38
CA LYS A 2 55.22 -38.79 51.17
C LYS A 2 53.88 -39.38 51.60
N ILE A 3 52.83 -39.10 50.89
CA ILE A 3 51.93 -40.14 50.31
C ILE A 3 51.09 -39.49 49.18
N ILE A 4 51.21 -40.11 48.06
CA ILE A 4 50.54 -39.97 46.75
C ILE A 4 49.14 -40.58 46.91
N TRP A 5 48.10 -40.04 46.34
CA TRP A 5 46.99 -40.79 45.75
C TRP A 5 46.43 -40.10 44.48
N GLN A 6 46.32 -40.95 43.48
CA GLN A 6 45.97 -40.69 42.10
C GLN A 6 44.48 -40.32 41.86
N GLU A 7 44.31 -39.52 40.83
CA GLU A 7 43.29 -39.52 39.77
C GLU A 7 42.07 -40.46 39.92
N ILE A 8 40.89 -39.85 39.71
CA ILE A 8 39.87 -40.34 38.77
C ILE A 8 39.18 -39.14 38.13
N ALA A 9 39.48 -38.93 36.83
CA ALA A 9 38.77 -38.02 35.94
C ALA A 9 37.36 -38.55 35.65
N ARG A 10 36.32 -37.85 36.01
CA ARG A 10 34.98 -38.03 35.46
C ARG A 10 34.70 -36.89 34.50
N ARG A 11 34.77 -37.21 33.23
CA ARG A 11 34.29 -36.39 32.14
C ARG A 11 32.77 -36.27 32.25
N SER A 12 32.27 -35.10 32.58
CA SER A 12 30.89 -34.73 32.39
C SER A 12 30.79 -33.98 31.07
N MET A 13 30.23 -34.62 30.05
CA MET A 13 29.79 -33.96 28.80
C MET A 13 28.57 -33.09 29.12
N PRO A 14 28.52 -31.84 28.70
CA PRO A 14 27.27 -31.11 28.68
C PRO A 14 26.42 -31.58 27.49
N ILE A 15 25.24 -32.07 27.76
CA ILE A 15 24.20 -32.31 26.76
C ILE A 15 23.69 -30.95 26.33
N LEU A 16 24.09 -30.51 25.12
CA LEU A 16 23.45 -29.42 24.42
C LEU A 16 22.07 -29.88 23.97
N VAL A 17 21.03 -29.47 24.67
CA VAL A 17 19.66 -29.54 24.17
C VAL A 17 19.49 -28.40 23.19
N ALA A 18 19.69 -28.68 21.91
CA ALA A 18 19.29 -27.78 20.82
C ALA A 18 17.76 -27.81 20.72
N CYS A 19 17.09 -26.82 21.31
CA CYS A 19 15.70 -26.50 20.96
C CYS A 19 15.67 -25.98 19.54
N GLY A 20 15.47 -26.89 18.60
CA GLY A 20 15.12 -26.55 17.24
C GLY A 20 13.72 -25.96 17.22
N VAL A 21 13.63 -24.64 17.14
CA VAL A 21 12.41 -23.95 16.72
C VAL A 21 12.27 -24.24 15.22
N THR A 22 11.55 -25.28 14.88
CA THR A 22 11.07 -25.51 13.52
C THR A 22 10.01 -24.44 13.24
N ALA A 23 10.43 -23.36 12.58
CA ALA A 23 9.51 -22.50 11.84
C ALA A 23 8.91 -23.39 10.73
N MET A 24 7.73 -23.93 10.97
CA MET A 24 6.90 -24.52 9.95
C MET A 24 6.42 -23.38 9.06
N GLY A 25 7.27 -22.98 8.11
CA GLY A 25 6.81 -22.32 6.90
C GLY A 25 5.96 -23.33 6.14
N ALA A 26 4.66 -23.12 6.09
CA ALA A 26 3.77 -23.86 5.21
C ALA A 26 4.21 -23.61 3.76
N GLN A 27 5.13 -24.45 3.26
CA GLN A 27 5.31 -24.60 1.81
C GLN A 27 4.10 -25.36 1.31
N ALA A 28 3.20 -24.65 0.65
CA ALA A 28 2.18 -25.27 -0.16
C ALA A 28 2.89 -26.04 -1.28
N LEU A 29 3.01 -27.35 -1.13
CA LEU A 29 3.38 -28.25 -2.21
C LEU A 29 2.21 -28.24 -3.20
N ALA A 30 2.42 -27.64 -4.37
CA ALA A 30 1.52 -27.74 -5.51
C ALA A 30 1.44 -29.20 -5.95
N ALA A 31 0.42 -29.93 -5.47
CA ALA A 31 -0.01 -31.16 -6.10
C ALA A 31 -0.94 -30.78 -7.24
N ASP A 32 -0.56 -31.06 -8.47
CA ASP A 32 -1.38 -31.03 -9.70
C ASP A 32 -2.22 -29.74 -9.94
N GLY A 33 -1.58 -28.56 -9.81
CA GLY A 33 -2.24 -27.29 -10.18
C GLY A 33 -3.24 -26.73 -9.15
N VAL A 34 -3.55 -27.44 -8.08
CA VAL A 34 -4.46 -26.97 -7.00
C VAL A 34 -3.78 -25.84 -6.22
N VAL A 35 -4.52 -24.75 -6.03
CA VAL A 35 -4.08 -23.58 -5.24
C VAL A 35 -4.87 -23.56 -3.94
N SER A 36 -4.17 -23.59 -2.80
CA SER A 36 -4.78 -23.45 -1.47
C SER A 36 -4.05 -22.37 -0.68
N PHE A 37 -4.82 -21.51 0.00
CA PHE A 37 -4.31 -20.44 0.85
C PHE A 37 -5.32 -20.10 1.95
N THR A 38 -4.84 -19.48 3.02
CA THR A 38 -5.68 -18.90 4.07
C THR A 38 -5.88 -17.42 3.78
N ASP A 39 -7.12 -16.95 3.78
CA ASP A 39 -7.43 -15.52 3.60
C ASP A 39 -7.31 -14.73 4.93
N GLN A 40 -7.53 -13.43 4.88
CA GLN A 40 -7.39 -12.59 6.08
C GLN A 40 -8.61 -12.58 7.02
N SER A 41 -9.55 -13.53 6.81
CA SER A 41 -10.59 -13.92 7.77
C SER A 41 -10.36 -15.34 8.30
N ASP A 42 -9.12 -15.85 8.19
CA ASP A 42 -8.71 -17.19 8.65
C ASP A 42 -9.50 -18.33 7.97
N ARG A 43 -9.97 -18.12 6.72
CA ARG A 43 -10.69 -19.11 5.94
C ARG A 43 -9.77 -19.78 4.94
N GLU A 44 -9.81 -21.11 4.89
CA GLU A 44 -9.15 -21.93 3.86
C GLU A 44 -9.89 -21.80 2.54
N ILE A 45 -9.21 -21.34 1.50
CA ILE A 45 -9.72 -21.19 0.13
C ILE A 45 -8.96 -22.13 -0.78
N THR A 46 -9.67 -22.96 -1.54
CA THR A 46 -9.07 -23.88 -2.51
C THR A 46 -9.64 -23.62 -3.89
N LEU A 47 -8.75 -23.51 -4.87
CA LEU A 47 -9.03 -23.44 -6.30
C LEU A 47 -8.42 -24.68 -6.98
N ASP A 48 -9.14 -25.27 -7.92
CA ASP A 48 -8.66 -26.48 -8.61
C ASP A 48 -7.45 -26.21 -9.53
N LYS A 49 -7.25 -24.94 -9.90
CA LYS A 49 -6.13 -24.40 -10.66
C LYS A 49 -5.96 -22.93 -10.35
N PRO A 50 -4.83 -22.29 -10.74
CA PRO A 50 -4.71 -20.83 -10.69
C PRO A 50 -5.90 -20.16 -11.38
N ALA A 51 -6.40 -19.06 -10.76
CA ALA A 51 -7.58 -18.38 -11.28
C ALA A 51 -7.29 -17.72 -12.63
N GLU A 52 -8.23 -17.86 -13.56
CA GLU A 52 -8.21 -17.24 -14.88
C GLU A 52 -9.15 -16.03 -14.96
N ARG A 53 -10.08 -15.92 -13.99
CA ARG A 53 -11.08 -14.86 -13.94
C ARG A 53 -11.26 -14.37 -12.51
N VAL A 54 -10.69 -13.20 -12.20
CA VAL A 54 -10.73 -12.63 -10.84
C VAL A 54 -11.52 -11.34 -10.84
N ALA A 55 -12.45 -11.20 -9.89
CA ALA A 55 -13.14 -9.96 -9.63
C ALA A 55 -12.58 -9.30 -8.35
N THR A 56 -12.34 -7.98 -8.39
CA THR A 56 -11.74 -7.26 -7.27
C THR A 56 -12.67 -6.14 -6.78
N ILE A 57 -13.17 -6.25 -5.55
CA ILE A 57 -13.98 -5.20 -4.90
C ILE A 57 -13.13 -4.24 -4.06
N PRO A 58 -12.09 -4.68 -3.30
CA PRO A 58 -11.19 -3.76 -2.65
C PRO A 58 -10.50 -2.82 -3.64
N ILE A 59 -10.59 -1.51 -3.40
CA ILE A 59 -10.19 -0.51 -4.40
C ILE A 59 -8.72 -0.65 -4.84
N PRO A 60 -7.70 -0.87 -3.96
CA PRO A 60 -6.31 -1.04 -4.40
C PRO A 60 -6.04 -2.38 -5.10
N ALA A 61 -6.96 -3.36 -4.96
CA ALA A 61 -6.70 -4.74 -5.37
C ALA A 61 -6.52 -4.91 -6.89
N ALA A 62 -7.25 -4.16 -7.70
CA ALA A 62 -7.16 -4.28 -9.16
C ALA A 62 -5.76 -3.96 -9.70
N SER A 63 -5.18 -2.83 -9.30
CA SER A 63 -3.84 -2.42 -9.74
C SER A 63 -2.75 -3.36 -9.22
N MET A 64 -2.88 -3.83 -7.98
CA MET A 64 -1.98 -4.82 -7.41
C MET A 64 -2.08 -6.16 -8.16
N PHE A 65 -3.30 -6.59 -8.50
CA PHE A 65 -3.52 -7.78 -9.32
C PHE A 65 -2.82 -7.64 -10.69
N VAL A 66 -3.05 -6.52 -11.40
CA VAL A 66 -2.42 -6.20 -12.69
C VAL A 66 -0.89 -6.24 -12.58
N SER A 67 -0.33 -5.72 -11.49
CA SER A 67 1.12 -5.72 -11.27
C SER A 67 1.71 -7.13 -11.13
N LEU A 68 0.99 -8.04 -10.49
CA LEU A 68 1.41 -9.42 -10.27
C LEU A 68 1.15 -10.30 -11.50
N ASP A 69 0.02 -10.07 -12.17
CA ASP A 69 -0.38 -10.79 -13.38
C ASP A 69 0.41 -10.37 -14.62
N GLY A 70 0.81 -9.12 -14.68
CA GLY A 70 1.47 -8.52 -15.85
C GLY A 70 0.50 -8.01 -16.91
N GLY A 71 -0.81 -7.95 -16.60
CA GLY A 71 -1.86 -7.49 -17.50
C GLY A 71 -3.25 -7.48 -16.88
N THR A 72 -4.26 -7.27 -17.71
CA THR A 72 -5.65 -7.21 -17.31
C THR A 72 -6.50 -8.39 -17.81
N ASP A 73 -5.90 -9.35 -18.51
CA ASP A 73 -6.67 -10.40 -19.22
C ASP A 73 -7.43 -11.32 -18.26
N ARG A 74 -6.87 -11.56 -17.06
CA ARG A 74 -7.52 -12.33 -16.00
C ARG A 74 -8.36 -11.49 -15.04
N LEU A 75 -8.42 -10.17 -15.20
CA LEU A 75 -9.26 -9.28 -14.39
C LEU A 75 -10.68 -9.25 -14.95
N ALA A 76 -11.56 -10.12 -14.43
CA ALA A 76 -12.94 -10.26 -14.91
C ALA A 76 -13.81 -9.03 -14.60
N ALA A 77 -13.56 -8.38 -13.45
CA ALA A 77 -14.23 -7.14 -13.05
C ALA A 77 -13.46 -6.44 -11.91
N MET A 78 -13.70 -5.13 -11.75
CA MET A 78 -13.09 -4.34 -10.68
C MET A 78 -14.05 -3.28 -10.13
N HIS A 79 -13.70 -2.72 -8.96
CA HIS A 79 -14.42 -1.58 -8.41
C HIS A 79 -14.30 -0.35 -9.32
N LYS A 80 -15.38 0.45 -9.47
CA LYS A 80 -15.39 1.65 -10.32
C LYS A 80 -14.28 2.66 -9.99
N LEU A 81 -13.96 2.86 -8.70
CA LEU A 81 -12.85 3.75 -8.30
C LEU A 81 -11.47 3.17 -8.59
N SER A 82 -11.34 1.83 -8.67
CA SER A 82 -10.12 1.19 -9.16
C SER A 82 -9.93 1.47 -10.64
N LYS A 83 -10.99 1.28 -11.43
CA LYS A 83 -11.00 1.57 -12.87
C LYS A 83 -10.66 3.03 -13.16
N SER A 84 -11.28 3.97 -12.44
CA SER A 84 -10.97 5.39 -12.57
C SER A 84 -9.50 5.68 -12.30
N ALA A 85 -8.93 5.11 -11.21
CA ALA A 85 -7.52 5.30 -10.88
C ALA A 85 -6.56 4.70 -11.91
N LEU A 86 -6.87 3.51 -12.45
CA LEU A 86 -6.06 2.91 -13.51
C LEU A 86 -6.05 3.77 -14.78
N LEU A 87 -7.22 4.29 -15.18
CA LEU A 87 -7.38 5.07 -16.41
C LEU A 87 -6.86 6.51 -16.27
N GLU A 88 -6.91 7.09 -15.07
CA GLU A 88 -6.33 8.40 -14.76
C GLU A 88 -4.80 8.31 -14.65
N GLY A 89 -4.30 7.19 -14.11
CA GLY A 89 -2.88 6.89 -13.97
C GLY A 89 -2.28 6.26 -15.22
N VAL A 90 -0.98 5.99 -15.16
CA VAL A 90 -0.19 5.48 -16.30
C VAL A 90 -0.60 4.07 -16.76
N LEU A 91 -1.30 3.28 -15.92
CA LEU A 91 -1.76 1.95 -16.34
C LEU A 91 -2.83 2.00 -17.43
N GLY A 92 -3.58 3.11 -17.55
CA GLY A 92 -4.49 3.33 -18.67
C GLY A 92 -3.78 3.35 -20.01
N ASP A 93 -2.55 3.90 -20.06
CA ASP A 93 -1.70 3.91 -21.24
C ASP A 93 -1.04 2.55 -21.48
N PHE A 94 -0.56 1.90 -20.42
CA PHE A 94 0.14 0.61 -20.50
C PHE A 94 -0.80 -0.55 -20.85
N PHE A 95 -2.02 -0.50 -20.34
CA PHE A 95 -3.04 -1.53 -20.52
C PHE A 95 -4.37 -0.90 -20.97
N PRO A 96 -4.46 -0.37 -22.19
CA PRO A 96 -5.63 0.40 -22.67
C PRO A 96 -6.93 -0.42 -22.67
N GLN A 97 -6.83 -1.78 -22.70
CA GLN A 97 -7.97 -2.68 -22.56
C GLN A 97 -8.61 -2.64 -21.15
N SER A 98 -7.96 -2.05 -20.15
CA SER A 98 -8.54 -1.87 -18.80
C SER A 98 -9.86 -1.07 -18.81
N LYS A 99 -10.07 -0.22 -19.83
CA LYS A 99 -11.32 0.53 -20.06
C LYS A 99 -12.53 -0.38 -20.30
N ASP A 100 -12.29 -1.58 -20.82
CA ASP A 100 -13.33 -2.54 -21.17
C ASP A 100 -13.67 -3.50 -20.02
N VAL A 101 -12.87 -3.53 -18.95
CA VAL A 101 -13.13 -4.36 -17.76
C VAL A 101 -14.39 -3.84 -17.04
N PRO A 102 -15.40 -4.71 -16.79
CA PRO A 102 -16.62 -4.37 -16.06
C PRO A 102 -16.33 -3.77 -14.68
N SER A 103 -17.17 -2.81 -14.23
CA SER A 103 -16.96 -2.13 -12.94
C SER A 103 -18.24 -1.83 -12.15
N ASP A 104 -19.34 -2.44 -12.51
CA ASP A 104 -20.65 -2.32 -11.87
C ASP A 104 -20.94 -3.44 -10.85
N ILE A 105 -19.90 -4.17 -10.43
CA ILE A 105 -19.98 -5.32 -9.50
C ILE A 105 -20.20 -4.93 -8.04
N VAL A 106 -20.25 -3.64 -7.72
CA VAL A 106 -20.33 -3.17 -6.33
C VAL A 106 -21.10 -1.86 -6.23
N GLY A 107 -21.99 -1.78 -5.24
CA GLY A 107 -22.77 -0.60 -4.87
C GLY A 107 -22.14 0.19 -3.72
N GLU A 108 -22.97 0.97 -3.03
CA GLU A 108 -22.55 1.74 -1.86
C GLU A 108 -22.08 0.83 -0.72
N GLY A 109 -21.16 1.32 0.11
CA GLY A 109 -20.65 0.57 1.26
C GLY A 109 -19.90 -0.71 0.92
N PHE A 110 -19.50 -0.92 -0.33
CA PHE A 110 -18.91 -2.15 -0.85
C PHE A 110 -19.89 -3.34 -0.93
N MET A 111 -21.19 -3.06 -0.94
CA MET A 111 -22.21 -4.08 -1.13
C MET A 111 -22.06 -4.72 -2.53
N PRO A 112 -21.91 -6.06 -2.65
CA PRO A 112 -21.71 -6.70 -3.94
C PRO A 112 -23.00 -6.66 -4.79
N ASN A 113 -22.84 -6.38 -6.08
CA ASN A 113 -23.89 -6.59 -7.06
C ASN A 113 -23.79 -8.05 -7.58
N ILE A 114 -24.63 -8.92 -7.05
CA ILE A 114 -24.54 -10.36 -7.31
C ILE A 114 -24.87 -10.68 -8.77
N GLU A 115 -25.84 -9.98 -9.38
CA GLU A 115 -26.19 -10.18 -10.79
C GLU A 115 -25.00 -9.88 -11.70
N SER A 116 -24.36 -8.73 -11.50
CA SER A 116 -23.16 -8.34 -12.25
C SER A 116 -21.99 -9.31 -12.00
N LEU A 117 -21.78 -9.75 -10.75
CA LEU A 117 -20.75 -10.74 -10.44
C LEU A 117 -20.98 -12.07 -11.16
N LEU A 118 -22.21 -12.59 -11.13
CA LEU A 118 -22.56 -13.82 -11.84
C LEU A 118 -22.40 -13.69 -13.35
N SER A 119 -22.71 -12.52 -13.92
CA SER A 119 -22.59 -12.28 -15.37
C SER A 119 -21.13 -12.34 -15.84
N VAL A 120 -20.17 -11.89 -15.03
CA VAL A 120 -18.74 -11.96 -15.35
C VAL A 120 -18.11 -13.30 -14.98
N ASN A 121 -18.84 -14.20 -14.31
CA ASN A 121 -18.45 -15.56 -13.97
C ASN A 121 -16.99 -15.67 -13.45
N PRO A 122 -16.66 -15.10 -12.29
CA PRO A 122 -15.30 -15.14 -11.75
C PRO A 122 -15.01 -16.48 -11.07
N ASP A 123 -13.75 -16.95 -11.15
CA ASP A 123 -13.24 -18.07 -10.37
C ASP A 123 -13.08 -17.70 -8.89
N LEU A 124 -12.80 -16.41 -8.63
CA LEU A 124 -12.61 -15.86 -7.30
C LEU A 124 -13.01 -14.39 -7.26
N VAL A 125 -13.64 -13.99 -6.17
CA VAL A 125 -13.94 -12.59 -5.83
C VAL A 125 -13.07 -12.17 -4.63
N PHE A 126 -12.35 -11.06 -4.72
CA PHE A 126 -11.76 -10.42 -3.55
C PHE A 126 -12.73 -9.43 -2.94
N GLN A 127 -12.88 -9.48 -1.59
CA GLN A 127 -13.75 -8.59 -0.82
C GLN A 127 -13.05 -8.12 0.46
N TRP A 128 -13.58 -7.09 1.11
CA TRP A 128 -13.11 -6.62 2.41
C TRP A 128 -13.55 -7.55 3.55
N ALA A 129 -12.64 -7.85 4.49
CA ALA A 129 -12.90 -8.64 5.70
C ALA A 129 -13.51 -7.82 6.85
N HIS A 130 -13.15 -6.53 6.94
CA HIS A 130 -13.39 -5.70 8.13
C HIS A 130 -14.67 -4.85 8.08
N ARG A 131 -15.55 -5.12 7.10
CA ARG A 131 -16.79 -4.35 6.91
C ARG A 131 -18.06 -5.14 7.21
N GLY A 132 -17.92 -6.35 7.78
CA GLY A 132 -19.02 -7.23 8.18
C GLY A 132 -19.35 -8.32 7.16
N ASP A 133 -20.12 -9.29 7.63
CA ASP A 133 -20.51 -10.44 6.82
C ASP A 133 -21.54 -10.09 5.73
N ASP A 134 -22.25 -8.99 5.88
CA ASP A 134 -23.29 -8.54 4.93
C ASP A 134 -22.73 -8.32 3.52
N ILE A 135 -21.45 -8.00 3.37
CA ILE A 135 -20.80 -7.83 2.07
C ILE A 135 -20.08 -9.09 1.57
N ILE A 136 -19.97 -10.13 2.39
CA ILE A 136 -19.30 -11.41 2.06
C ILE A 136 -20.30 -12.50 1.80
N ALA A 137 -21.29 -12.68 2.70
CA ALA A 137 -22.27 -13.75 2.63
C ALA A 137 -23.07 -13.77 1.32
N PRO A 138 -23.51 -12.65 0.73
CA PRO A 138 -24.22 -12.68 -0.56
C PRO A 138 -23.38 -13.31 -1.69
N ILE A 139 -22.04 -13.09 -1.71
CA ILE A 139 -21.14 -13.67 -2.72
C ILE A 139 -21.08 -15.19 -2.54
N SER A 140 -20.84 -15.66 -1.31
CA SER A 140 -20.76 -17.09 -1.00
C SER A 140 -22.11 -17.81 -1.23
N ASN A 141 -23.23 -17.17 -0.85
CA ASN A 141 -24.58 -17.73 -1.05
C ASN A 141 -24.96 -17.84 -2.53
N ALA A 142 -24.37 -17.02 -3.39
CA ALA A 142 -24.50 -17.13 -4.84
C ALA A 142 -23.64 -18.25 -5.46
N GLY A 143 -22.88 -18.99 -4.64
CA GLY A 143 -22.00 -20.06 -5.09
C GLY A 143 -20.64 -19.60 -5.61
N LEU A 144 -20.30 -18.32 -5.47
CA LEU A 144 -19.01 -17.78 -5.86
C LEU A 144 -17.97 -17.95 -4.76
N LYS A 145 -16.73 -18.30 -5.11
CA LYS A 145 -15.62 -18.32 -4.17
C LYS A 145 -15.21 -16.88 -3.82
N VAL A 146 -15.00 -16.60 -2.54
CA VAL A 146 -14.62 -15.27 -2.06
C VAL A 146 -13.44 -15.36 -1.08
N ALA A 147 -12.40 -14.57 -1.33
CA ALA A 147 -11.29 -14.36 -0.42
C ALA A 147 -11.28 -12.91 0.09
N THR A 148 -10.84 -12.71 1.32
CA THR A 148 -10.98 -11.43 1.99
C THR A 148 -9.66 -10.79 2.35
N PHE A 149 -9.67 -9.44 2.34
CA PHE A 149 -8.55 -8.59 2.73
C PHE A 149 -8.93 -7.67 3.89
N ARG A 150 -7.98 -7.41 4.78
CA ARG A 150 -8.07 -6.39 5.83
C ARG A 150 -7.20 -5.20 5.48
N TYR A 151 -7.71 -4.00 5.72
CA TYR A 151 -6.95 -2.75 5.60
C TYR A 151 -6.26 -2.41 6.93
N GLY A 152 -5.09 -1.74 6.87
CA GLY A 152 -4.50 -1.07 8.01
C GLY A 152 -2.97 -1.11 8.05
N THR A 153 -2.35 -2.29 8.07
CA THR A 153 -0.91 -2.43 8.30
C THR A 153 -0.14 -2.86 7.06
N GLU A 154 1.17 -2.67 7.07
CA GLU A 154 2.06 -3.16 6.04
C GLU A 154 2.04 -4.70 5.95
N ASP A 155 1.95 -5.41 7.09
CA ASP A 155 1.85 -6.87 7.10
C ASP A 155 0.58 -7.38 6.42
N LEU A 156 -0.55 -6.67 6.62
CA LEU A 156 -1.79 -6.97 5.91
C LEU A 156 -1.63 -6.76 4.40
N ALA A 157 -0.98 -5.69 3.97
CA ALA A 157 -0.71 -5.42 2.55
C ALA A 157 0.19 -6.50 1.92
N ARG A 158 1.21 -6.98 2.64
CA ARG A 158 2.04 -8.12 2.22
C ARG A 158 1.23 -9.40 2.10
N GLY A 159 0.27 -9.61 3.01
CA GLY A 159 -0.69 -10.71 2.92
C GLY A 159 -1.51 -10.65 1.62
N TRP A 160 -1.96 -9.46 1.19
CA TRP A 160 -2.66 -9.32 -0.10
C TRP A 160 -1.78 -9.74 -1.27
N ILE A 161 -0.51 -9.30 -1.27
CA ILE A 161 0.46 -9.61 -2.32
C ILE A 161 0.66 -11.13 -2.42
N ARG A 162 0.85 -11.82 -1.28
CA ARG A 162 1.03 -13.29 -1.25
C ARG A 162 -0.20 -14.04 -1.71
N ILE A 163 -1.39 -13.65 -1.21
CA ILE A 163 -2.65 -14.27 -1.60
C ILE A 163 -2.86 -14.12 -3.11
N MET A 164 -2.69 -12.91 -3.65
CA MET A 164 -2.85 -12.67 -5.10
C MET A 164 -1.82 -13.46 -5.91
N GLY A 165 -0.53 -13.47 -5.49
CA GLY A 165 0.51 -14.25 -6.15
C GLY A 165 0.18 -15.74 -6.20
N SER A 166 -0.37 -16.30 -5.10
CA SER A 166 -0.82 -17.69 -5.05
C SER A 166 -2.00 -17.93 -5.98
N VAL A 167 -3.02 -17.06 -5.94
CA VAL A 167 -4.23 -17.15 -6.76
C VAL A 167 -3.92 -17.21 -8.26
N ILE A 168 -2.95 -16.44 -8.71
CA ILE A 168 -2.57 -16.38 -10.15
C ILE A 168 -1.44 -17.35 -10.51
N GLY A 169 -0.88 -18.10 -9.55
CA GLY A 169 0.23 -19.02 -9.78
C GLY A 169 1.57 -18.31 -10.02
N ASN A 170 1.77 -17.12 -9.45
CA ASN A 170 3.00 -16.34 -9.56
C ASN A 170 3.54 -15.91 -8.18
N PRO A 171 3.82 -16.87 -7.26
CA PRO A 171 4.32 -16.55 -5.93
C PRO A 171 5.71 -15.90 -5.95
N GLU A 172 6.54 -16.22 -6.94
CA GLU A 172 7.89 -15.65 -7.06
C GLU A 172 7.85 -14.13 -7.26
N LYS A 173 6.95 -13.63 -8.12
CA LYS A 173 6.78 -12.19 -8.32
C LYS A 173 6.22 -11.49 -7.07
N ALA A 174 5.34 -12.17 -6.35
CA ALA A 174 4.83 -11.69 -5.07
C ALA A 174 5.94 -11.53 -4.03
N GLU A 175 6.79 -12.54 -3.85
CA GLU A 175 7.92 -12.46 -2.91
C GLU A 175 8.98 -11.44 -3.37
N ARG A 176 9.21 -11.29 -4.68
CA ARG A 176 10.08 -10.22 -5.20
C ARG A 176 9.54 -8.83 -4.84
N LEU A 177 8.22 -8.63 -4.95
CA LEU A 177 7.59 -7.36 -4.58
C LEU A 177 7.73 -7.08 -3.07
N ILE A 178 7.61 -8.12 -2.25
CA ILE A 178 7.81 -8.02 -0.79
C ILE A 178 9.28 -7.73 -0.45
N ALA A 179 10.22 -8.42 -1.08
CA ALA A 179 11.64 -8.19 -0.86
C ALA A 179 12.07 -6.75 -1.22
N TRP A 180 11.51 -6.17 -2.28
CA TRP A 180 11.74 -4.78 -2.64
C TRP A 180 11.19 -3.81 -1.56
N ARG A 181 10.01 -4.11 -1.01
CA ARG A 181 9.43 -3.34 0.12
C ARG A 181 10.34 -3.39 1.34
N ASP A 182 10.88 -4.57 1.67
CA ASP A 182 11.81 -4.75 2.79
C ASP A 182 13.10 -3.96 2.60
N ASP A 183 13.69 -4.02 1.42
CA ASP A 183 14.92 -3.31 1.08
C ASP A 183 14.76 -1.79 1.21
N VAL A 184 13.70 -1.23 0.62
CA VAL A 184 13.44 0.21 0.69
C VAL A 184 13.12 0.66 2.11
N MET A 185 12.30 -0.11 2.83
CA MET A 185 11.98 0.19 4.23
C MET A 185 13.24 0.19 5.10
N ALA A 186 14.13 -0.80 4.94
CA ALA A 186 15.38 -0.88 5.68
C ALA A 186 16.30 0.31 5.40
N LYS A 187 16.42 0.72 4.13
CA LYS A 187 17.21 1.89 3.72
C LYS A 187 16.68 3.20 4.33
N ILE A 188 15.37 3.37 4.38
CA ILE A 188 14.73 4.55 4.99
C ILE A 188 14.95 4.52 6.50
N LYS A 189 14.62 3.42 7.18
CA LYS A 189 14.77 3.28 8.62
C LYS A 189 16.20 3.49 9.10
N ALA A 190 17.20 3.04 8.36
CA ALA A 190 18.60 3.25 8.71
C ALA A 190 18.97 4.74 8.90
N LYS A 191 18.22 5.64 8.27
CA LYS A 191 18.40 7.10 8.40
C LYS A 191 17.36 7.70 9.37
N THR A 192 16.08 7.34 9.24
CA THR A 192 15.01 7.96 10.05
C THR A 192 15.03 7.55 11.51
N ASP A 193 15.51 6.35 11.85
CA ASP A 193 15.65 5.88 13.24
C ASP A 193 16.69 6.71 14.04
N THR A 194 17.50 7.52 13.36
CA THR A 194 18.48 8.43 13.99
C THR A 194 17.93 9.84 14.27
N ILE A 195 16.72 10.15 13.75
CA ILE A 195 16.10 11.47 13.90
C ILE A 195 15.45 11.55 15.30
N ALA A 196 15.80 12.58 16.06
CA ALA A 196 15.16 12.83 17.35
C ALA A 196 13.67 13.20 17.13
N ASP A 197 12.78 12.80 18.03
CA ASP A 197 11.34 13.05 17.89
C ASP A 197 11.00 14.54 17.72
N ALA A 198 11.77 15.42 18.35
CA ALA A 198 11.59 16.88 18.23
C ALA A 198 11.93 17.43 16.83
N ASP A 199 12.72 16.69 16.04
CA ASP A 199 13.17 17.08 14.70
C ASP A 199 12.32 16.43 13.59
N LYS A 200 11.36 15.57 13.96
CA LYS A 200 10.41 14.96 13.02
C LYS A 200 9.35 15.98 12.61
N PRO A 201 9.22 16.35 11.33
CA PRO A 201 8.21 17.33 10.91
C PRO A 201 6.78 16.80 11.12
N ARG A 202 5.93 17.64 11.73
CA ARG A 202 4.49 17.32 11.86
C ARG A 202 3.87 17.26 10.47
N THR A 203 3.44 16.05 10.09
CA THR A 203 2.93 15.74 8.75
C THR A 203 1.49 15.26 8.84
N LEU A 204 0.57 16.00 8.25
CA LEU A 204 -0.87 15.70 8.27
C LEU A 204 -1.35 15.23 6.90
N TYR A 205 -2.00 14.08 6.85
CA TYR A 205 -2.62 13.57 5.64
C TYR A 205 -4.14 13.76 5.66
N PHE A 206 -4.69 14.34 4.60
CA PHE A 206 -6.12 14.49 4.39
C PHE A 206 -6.67 13.37 3.48
N LEU A 207 -7.53 12.53 4.01
CA LEU A 207 -8.34 11.58 3.23
C LEU A 207 -9.44 12.29 2.44
N ARG A 208 -9.95 13.40 2.96
CA ARG A 208 -10.89 14.33 2.31
C ARG A 208 -10.52 15.75 2.73
N PHE A 209 -10.67 16.68 1.82
CA PHE A 209 -10.44 18.09 2.05
C PHE A 209 -11.61 18.95 1.57
N ASN A 210 -12.11 18.73 0.34
CA ASN A 210 -13.18 19.57 -0.24
C ASN A 210 -14.54 19.28 0.37
N SER A 211 -14.87 18.02 0.67
CA SER A 211 -16.17 17.64 1.22
C SER A 211 -16.24 17.77 2.75
N GLU A 212 -15.13 17.46 3.42
CA GLU A 212 -14.95 17.51 4.88
C GLU A 212 -13.46 17.48 5.22
N LEU A 213 -13.03 18.10 6.29
CA LEU A 213 -11.64 18.02 6.73
C LEU A 213 -11.41 16.70 7.48
N LYS A 214 -11.16 15.61 6.73
CA LYS A 214 -10.99 14.27 7.27
C LYS A 214 -9.53 13.82 7.19
N VAL A 215 -8.96 13.50 8.32
CA VAL A 215 -7.54 13.19 8.47
C VAL A 215 -7.31 11.76 8.94
N SER A 216 -6.09 11.25 8.70
CA SER A 216 -5.66 9.94 9.20
C SER A 216 -5.19 10.00 10.65
N GLY A 217 -5.60 9.00 11.44
CA GLY A 217 -5.15 8.81 12.81
C GLY A 217 -4.56 7.41 13.01
N LYS A 218 -4.72 6.87 14.23
CA LYS A 218 -4.18 5.56 14.60
C LYS A 218 -4.74 4.43 13.74
N GLY A 219 -3.84 3.57 13.23
CA GLY A 219 -4.22 2.41 12.41
C GLY A 219 -4.48 2.73 10.94
N ALA A 220 -4.39 3.99 10.51
CA ALA A 220 -4.35 4.31 9.10
C ALA A 220 -2.98 3.96 8.49
N TYR A 221 -2.96 3.41 7.28
CA TYR A 221 -1.72 3.12 6.57
C TYR A 221 -0.88 4.38 6.30
N ASN A 222 -1.56 5.52 6.17
CA ASN A 222 -0.91 6.82 6.00
C ASN A 222 -0.05 7.20 7.22
N SER A 223 -0.51 6.89 8.43
CA SER A 223 0.27 7.13 9.65
C SER A 223 1.53 6.26 9.72
N PHE A 224 1.45 5.02 9.21
CA PHE A 224 2.61 4.13 9.10
C PHE A 224 3.69 4.72 8.19
N TYR A 225 3.37 5.15 6.97
CA TYR A 225 4.39 5.65 6.08
C TYR A 225 4.90 7.05 6.44
N ILE A 226 4.09 7.87 7.13
CA ILE A 226 4.55 9.14 7.72
C ILE A 226 5.65 8.87 8.76
N ASP A 227 5.41 7.93 9.68
CA ASP A 227 6.40 7.53 10.70
C ASP A 227 7.64 6.91 10.04
N LEU A 228 7.46 5.98 9.10
CA LEU A 228 8.58 5.38 8.34
C LEU A 228 9.46 6.44 7.67
N ALA A 229 8.85 7.46 7.07
CA ALA A 229 9.57 8.54 6.41
C ALA A 229 10.20 9.55 7.38
N GLY A 230 10.08 9.34 8.70
CA GLY A 230 10.64 10.21 9.74
C GLY A 230 9.78 11.43 10.04
N GLY A 231 8.49 11.41 9.71
CA GLY A 231 7.51 12.42 10.10
C GLY A 231 6.76 12.05 11.38
N GLN A 232 5.99 12.99 11.90
CA GLN A 232 5.09 12.79 13.04
C GLN A 232 3.67 13.16 12.65
N ASN A 233 2.73 12.21 12.73
CA ASN A 233 1.32 12.52 12.50
C ASN A 233 0.71 13.15 13.77
N PRO A 234 0.29 14.42 13.76
CA PRO A 234 -0.27 15.07 14.94
C PRO A 234 -1.66 14.53 15.33
N ALA A 235 -2.33 13.81 14.44
CA ALA A 235 -3.64 13.18 14.68
C ALA A 235 -3.53 11.71 15.15
N ILE A 236 -2.32 11.22 15.51
CA ILE A 236 -2.06 9.79 15.78
C ILE A 236 -2.87 9.23 16.95
N ASP A 237 -3.26 10.04 17.92
CA ASP A 237 -4.05 9.61 19.08
C ASP A 237 -5.55 9.45 18.75
N GLY A 238 -5.99 9.98 17.61
CA GLY A 238 -7.36 9.85 17.13
C GLY A 238 -7.66 8.50 16.48
N PRO A 239 -8.94 8.20 16.20
CA PRO A 239 -9.34 7.02 15.45
C PRO A 239 -8.74 7.03 14.03
N THR A 240 -8.81 5.89 13.34
CA THR A 240 -8.23 5.69 12.00
C THR A 240 -8.59 6.83 11.02
N TRP A 241 -9.82 7.33 11.11
CA TRP A 241 -10.30 8.47 10.34
C TRP A 241 -11.08 9.41 11.23
N THR A 242 -10.70 10.69 11.24
CA THR A 242 -11.33 11.72 12.09
C THR A 242 -11.67 12.94 11.24
N VAL A 243 -12.90 13.46 11.41
CA VAL A 243 -13.30 14.77 10.88
C VAL A 243 -12.91 15.81 11.92
N VAL A 244 -12.24 16.88 11.49
CA VAL A 244 -11.71 17.93 12.36
C VAL A 244 -12.14 19.31 11.86
N GLY A 245 -12.12 20.31 12.77
CA GLY A 245 -12.29 21.71 12.39
C GLY A 245 -10.96 22.38 12.04
N PRO A 246 -10.99 23.56 11.39
CA PRO A 246 -9.80 24.36 11.12
C PRO A 246 -9.00 24.70 12.39
N GLU A 247 -9.69 24.91 13.52
CA GLU A 247 -9.09 25.23 14.81
C GLU A 247 -8.14 24.12 15.28
N GLN A 248 -8.54 22.86 15.08
CA GLN A 248 -7.71 21.72 15.44
C GLN A 248 -6.47 21.63 14.55
N ILE A 249 -6.59 21.98 13.27
CA ILE A 249 -5.45 22.02 12.33
C ILE A 249 -4.48 23.13 12.72
N LEU A 250 -5.01 24.30 13.11
CA LEU A 250 -4.20 25.42 13.62
C LEU A 250 -3.46 25.04 14.91
N GLU A 251 -4.12 24.34 15.84
CA GLU A 251 -3.50 23.85 17.09
C GLU A 251 -2.37 22.85 16.80
N TRP A 252 -2.59 21.89 15.92
CA TRP A 252 -1.55 20.94 15.49
C TRP A 252 -0.44 21.60 14.70
N ASN A 253 -0.76 22.68 13.99
CA ASN A 253 0.16 23.46 13.15
C ASN A 253 1.11 22.57 12.34
N PRO A 254 0.60 21.72 11.42
CA PRO A 254 1.43 20.82 10.65
C PRO A 254 2.43 21.58 9.78
N GLU A 255 3.64 21.02 9.66
CA GLU A 255 4.73 21.56 8.84
C GLU A 255 4.66 21.03 7.42
N VAL A 256 3.96 19.91 7.22
CA VAL A 256 3.70 19.28 5.92
C VAL A 256 2.25 18.85 5.86
N ILE A 257 1.60 19.11 4.73
CA ILE A 257 0.25 18.63 4.41
C ILE A 257 0.33 17.75 3.16
N LEU A 258 -0.27 16.56 3.25
CA LEU A 258 -0.44 15.62 2.16
C LEU A 258 -1.92 15.54 1.79
N LEU A 259 -2.23 15.77 0.52
CA LEU A 259 -3.58 15.71 -0.03
C LEU A 259 -3.80 14.37 -0.74
N ASN A 260 -4.97 13.79 -0.50
CA ASN A 260 -5.36 12.50 -1.05
C ASN A 260 -5.40 12.45 -2.58
N GLY A 261 -5.36 11.22 -3.14
CA GLY A 261 -5.52 10.97 -4.57
C GLY A 261 -6.97 10.69 -5.01
N PHE A 262 -7.98 10.77 -4.10
CA PHE A 262 -9.37 10.35 -4.38
C PHE A 262 -10.27 11.49 -4.85
N GLU A 263 -10.00 12.73 -4.44
CA GLU A 263 -10.74 13.91 -4.84
C GLU A 263 -10.10 14.47 -6.13
N THR A 264 -10.76 14.29 -7.27
CA THR A 264 -10.19 14.56 -8.60
C THR A 264 -9.75 16.00 -8.77
N ASP A 265 -10.58 16.93 -8.29
CA ASP A 265 -10.38 18.38 -8.49
C ASP A 265 -9.59 19.04 -7.34
N LEU A 266 -9.07 18.24 -6.38
CA LEU A 266 -8.31 18.77 -5.26
C LEU A 266 -6.90 19.19 -5.71
N ASP A 267 -6.52 20.42 -5.39
CA ASP A 267 -5.20 21.00 -5.70
C ASP A 267 -4.56 21.60 -4.44
N PRO A 268 -3.22 21.61 -4.31
CA PRO A 268 -2.55 22.34 -3.24
C PRO A 268 -2.96 23.81 -3.11
N GLN A 269 -3.36 24.43 -4.22
CA GLN A 269 -3.86 25.80 -4.23
C GLN A 269 -5.14 25.98 -3.40
N ASP A 270 -6.01 24.95 -3.33
CA ASP A 270 -7.21 24.98 -2.48
C ASP A 270 -6.88 25.17 -0.99
N VAL A 271 -5.74 24.63 -0.57
CA VAL A 271 -5.24 24.79 0.80
C VAL A 271 -4.58 26.16 0.99
N TYR A 272 -3.82 26.63 0.02
CA TYR A 272 -3.16 27.94 0.07
C TYR A 272 -4.17 29.09 0.07
N ASP A 273 -5.28 28.93 -0.65
CA ASP A 273 -6.36 29.95 -0.75
C ASP A 273 -7.37 29.87 0.39
N ASN A 274 -7.27 28.85 1.26
CA ASN A 274 -8.18 28.70 2.39
C ASN A 274 -7.85 29.71 3.51
N PRO A 275 -8.71 30.75 3.74
CA PRO A 275 -8.43 31.80 4.71
C PRO A 275 -8.33 31.31 6.15
N LEU A 276 -8.87 30.12 6.45
CA LEU A 276 -8.82 29.52 7.78
C LEU A 276 -7.48 28.82 8.07
N LEU A 277 -6.67 28.58 7.05
CA LEU A 277 -5.40 27.82 7.16
C LEU A 277 -4.15 28.66 6.86
N VAL A 278 -4.29 29.96 6.58
CA VAL A 278 -3.16 30.86 6.22
C VAL A 278 -2.05 30.91 7.27
N ASP A 279 -2.38 30.63 8.51
CA ASP A 279 -1.42 30.64 9.63
C ASP A 279 -0.73 29.29 9.86
N VAL A 280 -1.14 28.24 9.19
CA VAL A 280 -0.53 26.91 9.28
C VAL A 280 0.89 26.91 8.69
N ALA A 281 1.83 26.31 9.36
CA ALA A 281 3.24 26.28 8.95
C ALA A 281 3.44 25.69 7.54
N ALA A 282 2.72 24.62 7.17
CA ALA A 282 2.76 24.04 5.85
C ALA A 282 2.34 25.02 4.76
N VAL A 283 1.33 25.86 5.01
CA VAL A 283 0.85 26.88 4.08
C VAL A 283 1.88 27.99 3.91
N LYS A 284 2.40 28.55 5.03
CA LYS A 284 3.42 29.60 5.01
C LYS A 284 4.71 29.19 4.31
N ASN A 285 5.10 27.91 4.46
CA ASN A 285 6.37 27.40 3.95
C ASN A 285 6.21 26.68 2.61
N LYS A 286 5.05 26.74 1.95
CA LYS A 286 4.77 26.07 0.67
C LYS A 286 5.02 24.56 0.70
N ARG A 287 4.63 23.89 1.80
CA ARG A 287 4.82 22.45 2.00
C ARG A 287 3.48 21.69 2.01
N VAL A 288 2.65 21.98 1.01
CA VAL A 288 1.42 21.24 0.72
C VAL A 288 1.62 20.46 -0.57
N TYR A 289 1.37 19.15 -0.53
CA TYR A 289 1.66 18.27 -1.66
C TYR A 289 0.46 17.37 -1.97
N ARG A 290 0.15 17.24 -3.24
CA ARG A 290 -0.74 16.20 -3.71
C ARG A 290 0.02 14.90 -3.88
N VAL A 291 -0.51 13.80 -3.28
CA VAL A 291 0.11 12.48 -3.35
C VAL A 291 0.20 12.02 -4.81
N PRO A 292 1.33 11.41 -5.24
CA PRO A 292 1.52 10.90 -6.58
C PRO A 292 0.47 9.87 -7.01
N LEU A 293 0.26 9.76 -8.33
CA LEU A 293 -0.61 8.79 -8.98
C LEU A 293 0.17 8.06 -10.07
N GLY A 294 0.59 6.86 -9.75
CA GLY A 294 1.28 5.98 -10.68
C GLY A 294 0.34 4.99 -11.38
N GLY A 295 0.63 3.71 -11.26
CA GLY A 295 -0.31 2.65 -11.63
C GLY A 295 -1.51 2.58 -10.69
N TYR A 296 -1.39 3.17 -9.53
CA TYR A 296 -2.47 3.45 -8.59
C TYR A 296 -2.11 4.69 -7.77
N ARG A 297 -3.08 5.22 -7.00
CA ARG A 297 -2.84 6.26 -5.99
C ARG A 297 -1.84 5.76 -4.97
N TRP A 298 -0.82 6.59 -4.65
CA TRP A 298 0.24 6.13 -3.74
C TRP A 298 -0.13 6.22 -2.25
N ASP A 299 -1.23 6.90 -1.92
CA ASP A 299 -1.69 7.10 -0.54
C ASP A 299 -2.25 5.84 0.16
N PRO A 300 -3.01 4.90 -0.46
CA PRO A 300 -3.32 3.61 0.19
C PRO A 300 -2.22 2.57 -0.07
N PRO A 301 -2.20 1.44 0.69
CA PRO A 301 -1.27 0.36 0.42
C PRO A 301 -1.45 -0.18 -1.00
N ASN A 302 -0.37 -0.26 -1.76
CA ASN A 302 -0.39 -0.74 -3.14
C ASN A 302 0.98 -1.31 -3.54
N GLN A 303 1.12 -1.78 -4.78
CA GLN A 303 2.35 -2.34 -5.33
C GLN A 303 3.51 -1.35 -5.45
N GLU A 304 3.21 -0.05 -5.50
CA GLU A 304 4.19 1.03 -5.64
C GLU A 304 4.51 1.75 -4.32
N SER A 305 4.03 1.22 -3.19
CA SER A 305 4.27 1.85 -1.88
C SER A 305 5.75 2.18 -1.58
N PRO A 306 6.76 1.38 -2.02
CA PRO A 306 8.16 1.78 -1.83
C PRO A 306 8.52 3.11 -2.49
N LEU A 307 7.96 3.44 -3.66
CA LEU A 307 8.17 4.73 -4.33
C LEU A 307 7.54 5.88 -3.53
N MET A 308 6.34 5.64 -2.93
CA MET A 308 5.73 6.60 -2.01
C MET A 308 6.62 6.87 -0.79
N TRP A 309 7.23 5.84 -0.23
CA TRP A 309 8.10 5.98 0.94
C TRP A 309 9.39 6.74 0.61
N MET A 310 10.00 6.46 -0.56
CA MET A 310 11.14 7.21 -1.07
C MET A 310 10.79 8.68 -1.30
N TRP A 311 9.67 8.95 -2.00
CA TRP A 311 9.17 10.29 -2.27
C TRP A 311 8.96 11.09 -0.99
N LEU A 312 8.24 10.52 -0.02
CA LEU A 312 7.93 11.22 1.23
C LEU A 312 9.18 11.44 2.10
N SER A 313 10.06 10.44 2.21
CA SER A 313 11.30 10.58 3.00
C SER A 313 12.17 11.72 2.48
N GLN A 314 12.28 11.90 1.16
CA GLN A 314 13.05 12.98 0.54
C GLN A 314 12.37 14.35 0.70
N ILE A 315 11.03 14.41 0.66
CA ILE A 315 10.28 15.66 0.96
C ILE A 315 10.48 16.09 2.41
N LEU A 316 10.40 15.14 3.35
CA LEU A 316 10.53 15.44 4.78
C LEU A 316 11.96 15.80 5.16
N HIS A 317 12.94 15.09 4.61
CA HIS A 317 14.35 15.17 4.97
C HIS A 317 15.27 15.24 3.73
N PRO A 318 15.24 16.34 2.96
CA PRO A 318 16.01 16.48 1.71
C PRO A 318 17.53 16.41 1.93
N ASP A 319 18.02 16.74 3.12
CA ASP A 319 19.44 16.65 3.47
C ASP A 319 19.88 15.20 3.81
N LEU A 320 18.95 14.30 4.11
CA LEU A 320 19.24 12.90 4.42
C LEU A 320 19.01 11.96 3.23
N PHE A 321 18.13 12.33 2.31
CA PHE A 321 17.75 11.49 1.18
C PHE A 321 17.98 12.19 -0.14
N ASP A 322 18.59 11.46 -1.05
CA ASP A 322 18.99 11.91 -2.40
C ASP A 322 18.57 10.85 -3.46
N TRP A 323 17.36 10.31 -3.31
CA TRP A 323 16.84 9.34 -4.27
C TRP A 323 16.77 9.93 -5.68
N ASP A 324 17.34 9.25 -6.68
CA ASP A 324 16.91 9.48 -8.06
C ASP A 324 15.57 8.81 -8.29
N LEU A 325 14.49 9.43 -7.77
CA LEU A 325 13.16 8.85 -7.80
C LEU A 325 12.67 8.59 -9.22
N ARG A 326 13.08 9.40 -10.19
CA ARG A 326 12.72 9.20 -11.61
C ARG A 326 13.36 7.93 -12.17
N ALA A 327 14.62 7.66 -11.86
CA ALA A 327 15.29 6.41 -12.22
C ALA A 327 14.68 5.20 -11.47
N GLU A 328 14.34 5.36 -10.20
CA GLU A 328 13.66 4.33 -9.41
C GLU A 328 12.28 3.98 -9.98
N ILE A 329 11.48 4.98 -10.40
CA ILE A 329 10.21 4.75 -11.10
C ILE A 329 10.44 3.96 -12.38
N LYS A 330 11.37 4.37 -13.26
CA LYS A 330 11.67 3.65 -14.51
C LYS A 330 12.07 2.20 -14.25
N SER A 331 12.97 2.00 -13.27
CA SER A 331 13.43 0.66 -12.87
C SER A 331 12.31 -0.20 -12.32
N ALA A 332 11.51 0.31 -11.38
CA ALA A 332 10.41 -0.42 -10.77
C ALA A 332 9.34 -0.81 -11.81
N TYR A 333 8.93 0.13 -12.65
CA TYR A 333 7.90 -0.11 -13.67
C TYR A 333 8.34 -1.13 -14.72
N ALA A 334 9.62 -1.13 -15.09
CA ALA A 334 10.18 -2.13 -16.03
C ALA A 334 9.94 -3.56 -15.55
N TRP A 335 10.14 -3.86 -14.27
CA TRP A 335 9.95 -5.23 -13.78
C TRP A 335 8.56 -5.51 -13.22
N ILE A 336 7.83 -4.50 -12.72
CA ILE A 336 6.46 -4.65 -12.22
C ILE A 336 5.50 -4.85 -13.39
N TYR A 337 5.57 -3.97 -14.39
CA TYR A 337 4.60 -3.89 -15.49
C TYR A 337 5.17 -4.31 -16.85
N GLY A 338 6.47 -4.55 -16.94
CA GLY A 338 7.14 -4.84 -18.22
C GLY A 338 7.24 -3.63 -19.15
N GLN A 339 7.02 -2.42 -18.63
CA GLN A 339 7.03 -1.16 -19.38
C GLN A 339 7.79 -0.07 -18.64
N VAL A 340 8.38 0.86 -19.38
CA VAL A 340 9.12 2.00 -18.82
C VAL A 340 8.36 3.27 -19.16
N PRO A 341 7.95 4.08 -18.16
CA PRO A 341 7.26 5.33 -18.41
C PRO A 341 8.20 6.36 -19.05
N SER A 342 7.68 7.16 -19.95
CA SER A 342 8.36 8.34 -20.49
C SER A 342 8.53 9.41 -19.40
N ASP A 343 9.42 10.38 -19.64
CA ASP A 343 9.61 11.49 -18.69
C ASP A 343 8.33 12.31 -18.49
N GLN A 344 7.53 12.49 -19.54
CA GLN A 344 6.22 13.15 -19.44
C GLN A 344 5.24 12.34 -18.57
N GLN A 345 5.24 11.01 -18.69
CA GLN A 345 4.41 10.15 -17.82
C GLN A 345 4.89 10.22 -16.37
N ILE A 346 6.21 10.29 -16.13
CA ILE A 346 6.78 10.46 -14.79
C ILE A 346 6.38 11.82 -14.20
N ASP A 347 6.37 12.91 -15.00
CA ASP A 347 5.86 14.21 -14.55
C ASP A 347 4.38 14.11 -14.12
N GLY A 348 3.58 13.34 -14.85
CA GLY A 348 2.20 13.03 -14.48
C GLY A 348 2.09 12.23 -13.17
N ILE A 349 2.89 11.16 -13.04
CA ILE A 349 2.95 10.33 -11.83
C ILE A 349 3.28 11.20 -10.61
N LEU A 350 4.32 12.00 -10.69
CA LEU A 350 4.80 12.87 -9.62
C LEU A 350 3.98 14.15 -9.46
N ARG A 351 2.93 14.35 -10.29
CA ARG A 351 2.07 15.55 -10.27
C ARG A 351 2.88 16.84 -10.28
N VAL A 352 3.87 16.91 -11.16
CA VAL A 352 4.78 18.07 -11.29
C VAL A 352 4.02 19.37 -11.55
N SER A 353 2.92 19.32 -12.32
CA SER A 353 2.08 20.50 -12.57
C SER A 353 1.41 21.07 -11.31
N GLN A 354 1.18 20.26 -10.29
CA GLN A 354 0.50 20.64 -9.04
C GLN A 354 1.50 20.90 -7.90
N ASN A 355 2.58 20.11 -7.85
CA ASN A 355 3.54 20.13 -6.75
C ASN A 355 4.82 20.91 -7.09
N GLY A 356 5.08 21.23 -8.36
CA GLY A 356 6.40 21.70 -8.82
C GLY A 356 6.89 22.98 -8.13
N ASP A 357 5.98 23.85 -7.72
CA ASP A 357 6.28 25.10 -7.01
C ASP A 357 6.34 24.92 -5.49
N ALA A 358 6.08 23.72 -4.96
CA ALA A 358 6.16 23.43 -3.54
C ALA A 358 7.62 23.31 -3.09
N ALA A 359 7.87 23.62 -1.83
CA ALA A 359 9.20 23.50 -1.23
C ALA A 359 9.71 22.04 -1.31
N ASN A 360 11.00 21.85 -1.51
CA ASN A 360 11.66 20.53 -1.64
C ASN A 360 11.20 19.68 -2.83
N TYR A 361 10.49 20.25 -3.82
CA TYR A 361 9.99 19.48 -4.98
C TYR A 361 10.93 19.50 -6.20
N THR A 362 11.89 20.42 -6.24
CA THR A 362 12.88 20.53 -7.34
C THR A 362 13.56 19.22 -7.75
N PRO A 363 13.93 18.29 -6.84
CA PRO A 363 14.57 17.03 -7.21
C PRO A 363 13.69 16.09 -8.05
N PHE A 364 12.38 16.30 -8.05
CA PHE A 364 11.41 15.48 -8.78
C PHE A 364 11.03 16.05 -10.15
N VAL A 365 11.37 17.30 -10.40
CA VAL A 365 11.15 18.01 -11.68
C VAL A 365 12.28 17.67 -12.64
N ASN A 366 11.95 17.48 -13.94
CA ASN A 366 12.93 17.14 -14.98
C ASN A 366 13.70 18.39 -15.45
#